data_cd7a569bc6f8eedbd31bbcb3f49e2359
#
_entry.id   cd7a569bc6f8eedbd31bbcb3f49e2359
#
_cell.length_a   1.000
_cell.length_b   1.000
_cell.length_c   1.000
_cell.angle_alpha   90.00
_cell.angle_beta   90.00
_cell.angle_gamma   90.00
#
_symmetry.space_group_name_H-M   'P 1'
#
loop_
_entity.id
_entity.type
_entity.pdbx_description
1 polymer ?
#
loop_
_entity_poly.entity_id
_entity_poly.type
_entity_poly.pdbx_seq_one_letter_code
_entity_poly.pdbx_strand_id
1 'polypeptide(L)'
;MRKTLLVICGIACVTGLHAQDVERTQDGAKNFIRTQNVTEEIRFYSDDIVRVIKYPSRHLPDKKSYPVIKTPEDVNLSYTEQEGNLSIKTGNMEVVMDKNSGKITFKDVQGNLLVQEKEFGTNFIPCKDGPYDSYRVSQRFMMSPDETLYGLGQQQTGKLNQRDQELTLRNENTRVCIPYITSEKGYGIYWDNPSPTVFSDTPQETSFNSEVGYMSDYYFIYKDGTQDGVIAGIRDLTGQATMLPLWTMGYWQCRERYKSPDELCEVLDKHRELGVPLDGIVQDWQYWGCDSNWNAMKFMNPRYINKMGDEAWMKYLPNGEDPNAKYPEPRIKTPKEMVEYVHKNNAHLMISVWASFGPWTDQYKELDAMNALLKFETWPRNAGVHPYDPFNPKARDLYWRYLKNLYDLGIDAWWTDSTEPDRFDMGEREFSLPTADGTFRSVHNAFPLLSNQGVYEHQRAVSDSKRLFLMTRSSYFGQQRYGSFCWSGDISSQWDVMRKQIAGGLNYSLCGIPYWNTDIGGFFGWEYNNNWKDVAMQELQVRWMQWGCFMPIMRNHCSSPMESEIYKFGEEGYWAYDA
;
A
#
# COMPACT_ATOMS: atom_id res chain seq x y z
N MET A 1 44.55 83.01 -17.77
CA MET A 1 43.15 82.60 -17.56
C MET A 1 43.15 81.10 -17.44
N ARG A 2 43.14 80.54 -16.22
CA ARG A 2 43.03 79.12 -15.95
C ARG A 2 41.56 78.78 -15.61
N LYS A 3 40.93 77.96 -16.40
CA LYS A 3 39.60 77.43 -16.10
C LYS A 3 39.77 76.17 -15.23
N THR A 4 39.25 76.25 -14.03
CA THR A 4 39.17 75.12 -13.10
C THR A 4 37.93 74.37 -13.44
N LEU A 5 38.08 73.05 -13.75
CA LEU A 5 37.00 72.11 -13.99
C LEU A 5 36.64 71.44 -12.66
N LEU A 6 35.46 71.64 -12.16
CA LEU A 6 34.93 71.01 -10.98
C LEU A 6 34.31 69.66 -11.42
N VAL A 7 34.93 68.53 -10.99
CA VAL A 7 34.35 67.17 -11.17
C VAL A 7 33.50 66.86 -9.93
N ILE A 8 32.20 66.82 -10.12
CA ILE A 8 31.23 66.35 -9.11
C ILE A 8 31.16 64.80 -9.25
N CYS A 9 31.78 64.07 -8.35
CA CYS A 9 31.52 62.63 -8.21
C CYS A 9 30.18 62.42 -7.52
N GLY A 10 29.19 62.08 -8.30
CA GLY A 10 27.91 61.59 -7.78
C GLY A 10 28.08 60.16 -7.26
N ILE A 11 28.04 59.96 -5.94
CA ILE A 11 27.90 58.65 -5.31
C ILE A 11 26.45 58.21 -5.53
N ALA A 12 26.23 57.34 -6.52
CA ALA A 12 24.96 56.65 -6.64
C ALA A 12 24.92 55.57 -5.55
N CYS A 13 24.21 55.83 -4.46
CA CYS A 13 23.78 54.77 -3.56
C CYS A 13 22.84 53.85 -4.32
N VAL A 14 23.33 52.71 -4.73
CA VAL A 14 22.50 51.61 -5.21
C VAL A 14 21.90 50.92 -3.99
N THR A 15 20.81 51.44 -3.48
CA THR A 15 19.91 50.73 -2.57
C THR A 15 18.97 49.88 -3.39
N GLY A 16 19.50 48.81 -3.98
CA GLY A 16 18.71 47.78 -4.63
C GLY A 16 18.48 46.59 -3.69
N LEU A 17 17.83 46.81 -2.57
CA LEU A 17 17.12 45.75 -1.87
C LEU A 17 15.88 45.40 -2.73
N HIS A 18 16.05 44.49 -3.67
CA HIS A 18 14.91 43.91 -4.37
C HIS A 18 14.14 43.10 -3.34
N ALA A 19 12.90 43.51 -3.05
CA ALA A 19 11.96 42.71 -2.31
C ALA A 19 11.93 41.31 -2.92
N GLN A 20 12.00 40.28 -2.08
CA GLN A 20 11.79 38.91 -2.53
C GLN A 20 10.39 38.80 -3.10
N ASP A 21 10.27 38.10 -4.24
CA ASP A 21 9.01 37.94 -4.95
C ASP A 21 8.14 36.90 -4.25
N VAL A 22 7.58 37.23 -3.08
CA VAL A 22 6.54 36.43 -2.45
C VAL A 22 5.20 36.90 -2.98
N GLU A 23 4.50 35.99 -3.65
CA GLU A 23 3.15 36.17 -4.15
C GLU A 23 2.16 35.53 -3.20
N ARG A 24 1.15 36.27 -2.74
CA ARG A 24 0.00 35.71 -2.02
C ARG A 24 -0.99 35.19 -3.05
N THR A 25 -1.36 33.90 -2.94
CA THR A 25 -2.37 33.28 -3.78
C THR A 25 -3.70 33.20 -3.04
N GLN A 26 -4.78 32.82 -3.72
CA GLN A 26 -6.08 32.63 -3.08
C GLN A 26 -6.05 31.54 -2.00
N ASP A 27 -5.26 30.50 -2.23
CA ASP A 27 -5.13 29.29 -1.38
C ASP A 27 -3.83 29.25 -0.57
N GLY A 28 -3.01 30.34 -0.56
CA GLY A 28 -1.75 30.32 0.18
C GLY A 28 -0.71 31.34 -0.31
N ALA A 29 0.51 30.88 -0.57
CA ALA A 29 1.61 31.72 -1.01
C ALA A 29 2.60 30.99 -1.91
N LYS A 30 3.28 31.75 -2.77
CA LYS A 30 4.37 31.31 -3.63
C LYS A 30 5.60 32.18 -3.40
N ASN A 31 6.76 31.54 -3.25
CA ASN A 31 8.05 32.20 -3.03
C ASN A 31 9.11 31.63 -3.99
N PHE A 32 10.02 32.49 -4.44
CA PHE A 32 11.18 32.05 -5.19
C PHE A 32 12.46 32.27 -4.39
N ILE A 33 13.03 31.16 -3.88
CA ILE A 33 14.24 31.13 -3.07
C ILE A 33 15.46 31.28 -4.00
N ARG A 34 15.93 32.52 -4.19
CA ARG A 34 17.01 32.84 -5.16
C ARG A 34 18.31 32.14 -4.88
N THR A 35 18.67 31.98 -3.61
CA THR A 35 19.92 31.33 -3.18
C THR A 35 20.02 29.87 -3.59
N GLN A 36 18.90 29.20 -3.76
CA GLN A 36 18.79 27.79 -4.11
C GLN A 36 18.24 27.57 -5.53
N ASN A 37 17.74 28.61 -6.19
CA ASN A 37 17.00 28.51 -7.47
C ASN A 37 15.81 27.55 -7.37
N VAL A 38 15.05 27.62 -6.25
CA VAL A 38 13.91 26.76 -5.93
C VAL A 38 12.66 27.62 -5.82
N THR A 39 11.57 27.20 -6.42
CA THR A 39 10.24 27.73 -6.16
C THR A 39 9.60 26.93 -5.05
N GLU A 40 8.96 27.62 -4.11
CA GLU A 40 8.20 27.06 -3.01
C GLU A 40 6.75 27.53 -3.09
N GLU A 41 5.81 26.63 -2.89
CA GLU A 41 4.38 26.94 -2.82
C GLU A 41 3.78 26.32 -1.56
N ILE A 42 2.99 27.11 -0.84
CA ILE A 42 2.16 26.67 0.27
C ILE A 42 0.73 26.77 -0.21
N ARG A 43 -0.04 25.66 -0.15
CA ARG A 43 -1.44 25.61 -0.55
C ARG A 43 -2.29 25.00 0.54
N PHE A 44 -3.27 25.72 1.04
CA PHE A 44 -4.23 25.22 2.02
C PHE A 44 -5.35 24.48 1.31
N TYR A 45 -5.60 23.25 1.76
CA TYR A 45 -6.70 22.40 1.29
C TYR A 45 -7.93 22.53 2.18
N SER A 46 -7.74 22.91 3.44
CA SER A 46 -8.74 23.26 4.45
C SER A 46 -8.06 23.98 5.60
N ASP A 47 -8.80 24.34 6.66
CA ASP A 47 -8.20 24.87 7.90
C ASP A 47 -7.21 23.88 8.57
N ASP A 48 -7.34 22.58 8.27
CA ASP A 48 -6.64 21.47 8.90
C ASP A 48 -5.50 20.89 8.04
N ILE A 49 -5.46 21.20 6.73
CA ILE A 49 -4.58 20.54 5.75
C ILE A 49 -3.88 21.57 4.88
N VAL A 50 -2.55 21.51 4.88
CA VAL A 50 -1.71 22.31 4.01
C VAL A 50 -0.74 21.45 3.21
N ARG A 51 -0.58 21.76 1.92
CA ARG A 51 0.42 21.16 1.04
C ARG A 51 1.58 22.11 0.86
N VAL A 52 2.80 21.60 1.00
CA VAL A 52 4.05 22.32 0.71
C VAL A 52 4.73 21.66 -0.47
N ILE A 53 5.02 22.46 -1.49
CA ILE A 53 5.65 21.99 -2.73
C ILE A 53 6.92 22.83 -2.95
N LYS A 54 8.04 22.16 -3.26
CA LYS A 54 9.28 22.84 -3.67
C LYS A 54 9.82 22.17 -4.93
N TYR A 55 10.30 22.96 -5.89
CA TYR A 55 10.82 22.44 -7.15
C TYR A 55 11.92 23.34 -7.73
N PRO A 56 12.94 22.76 -8.42
CA PRO A 56 14.12 23.46 -8.89
C PRO A 56 13.86 24.17 -10.22
N SER A 57 12.76 24.92 -10.34
CA SER A 57 12.41 25.70 -11.53
C SER A 57 11.41 26.82 -11.19
N ARG A 58 11.06 27.64 -12.17
CA ARG A 58 9.99 28.64 -12.03
C ARG A 58 8.61 28.13 -12.47
N HIS A 59 8.58 26.96 -13.10
CA HIS A 59 7.34 26.33 -13.58
C HIS A 59 7.09 25.06 -12.78
N LEU A 60 5.89 24.94 -12.21
CA LEU A 60 5.45 23.76 -11.48
C LEU A 60 5.48 22.56 -12.42
N PRO A 61 6.23 21.50 -12.09
CA PRO A 61 6.18 20.25 -12.83
C PRO A 61 4.77 19.64 -12.80
N ASP A 62 4.35 19.07 -13.92
CA ASP A 62 3.11 18.28 -13.95
C ASP A 62 3.31 16.99 -13.13
N LYS A 63 2.52 16.84 -12.07
CA LYS A 63 2.56 15.69 -11.18
C LYS A 63 1.16 15.34 -10.73
N LYS A 64 0.79 14.11 -10.97
CA LYS A 64 -0.42 13.50 -10.45
C LYS A 64 -0.18 12.94 -9.04
N SER A 65 -1.02 13.30 -8.10
CA SER A 65 -1.11 12.59 -6.82
C SER A 65 -2.10 11.43 -6.95
N TYR A 66 -1.66 10.22 -6.64
CA TYR A 66 -2.55 9.04 -6.71
C TYR A 66 -3.51 8.94 -5.52
N PRO A 67 -3.08 9.22 -4.27
CA PRO A 67 -3.94 9.07 -3.11
C PRO A 67 -4.87 10.26 -2.87
N VAL A 68 -4.45 11.48 -3.21
CA VAL A 68 -5.19 12.70 -2.88
C VAL A 68 -6.34 12.91 -3.85
N ILE A 69 -7.56 13.00 -3.30
CA ILE A 69 -8.79 13.26 -4.06
C ILE A 69 -9.44 14.60 -3.71
N LYS A 70 -9.04 15.20 -2.56
CA LYS A 70 -9.53 16.50 -2.13
C LYS A 70 -8.98 17.59 -3.04
N THR A 71 -9.81 18.54 -3.41
CA THR A 71 -9.43 19.80 -4.01
C THR A 71 -9.32 20.88 -2.94
N PRO A 72 -8.46 21.91 -3.10
CA PRO A 72 -8.42 23.04 -2.17
C PRO A 72 -9.79 23.67 -1.96
N GLU A 73 -10.13 23.95 -0.72
CA GLU A 73 -11.32 24.73 -0.33
C GLU A 73 -11.00 26.21 -0.30
N ASP A 74 -12.04 27.05 -0.22
CA ASP A 74 -11.88 28.47 0.05
C ASP A 74 -11.67 28.66 1.56
N VAL A 75 -10.41 28.87 1.95
CA VAL A 75 -9.98 28.97 3.35
C VAL A 75 -9.78 30.44 3.72
N ASN A 76 -10.28 30.85 4.86
CA ASN A 76 -10.07 32.22 5.35
C ASN A 76 -8.65 32.41 5.90
N LEU A 77 -7.73 32.87 5.07
CA LEU A 77 -6.32 33.06 5.39
C LEU A 77 -6.02 34.47 5.88
N SER A 78 -5.30 34.57 6.99
CA SER A 78 -4.73 35.83 7.48
C SER A 78 -3.21 35.85 7.33
N TYR A 79 -2.66 36.94 6.86
CA TYR A 79 -1.25 37.09 6.53
C TYR A 79 -0.58 38.17 7.40
N THR A 80 0.58 37.83 7.96
CA THR A 80 1.43 38.78 8.70
C THR A 80 2.88 38.62 8.23
N GLU A 81 3.55 39.75 7.97
CA GLU A 81 4.96 39.77 7.59
C GLU A 81 5.80 40.43 8.68
N GLN A 82 6.82 39.76 9.14
CA GLN A 82 7.79 40.28 10.11
C GLN A 82 9.18 39.71 9.85
N GLU A 83 10.21 40.57 9.85
CA GLU A 83 11.63 40.17 9.86
C GLU A 83 12.01 39.09 8.82
N GLY A 84 11.53 39.20 7.60
CA GLY A 84 11.84 38.23 6.54
C GLY A 84 10.97 36.98 6.52
N ASN A 85 10.02 36.84 7.45
CA ASN A 85 9.06 35.77 7.50
C ASN A 85 7.68 36.18 6.99
N LEU A 86 6.98 35.25 6.36
CA LEU A 86 5.55 35.34 6.08
C LEU A 86 4.82 34.31 6.96
N SER A 87 3.96 34.80 7.84
CA SER A 87 3.04 33.96 8.62
C SER A 87 1.68 33.90 7.94
N ILE A 88 1.13 32.71 7.76
CA ILE A 88 -0.19 32.43 7.21
C ILE A 88 -0.97 31.65 8.25
N LYS A 89 -2.14 32.17 8.66
CA LYS A 89 -2.98 31.52 9.69
C LYS A 89 -4.32 31.10 9.13
N THR A 90 -4.74 29.93 9.54
CA THR A 90 -6.13 29.42 9.43
C THR A 90 -6.82 29.48 10.81
N GLY A 91 -8.02 28.91 10.90
CA GLY A 91 -8.70 28.70 12.17
C GLY A 91 -7.97 27.74 13.13
N ASN A 92 -7.13 26.82 12.63
CA ASN A 92 -6.55 25.72 13.39
C ASN A 92 -5.03 25.74 13.49
N MET A 93 -4.31 26.38 12.57
CA MET A 93 -2.84 26.40 12.57
C MET A 93 -2.25 27.69 12.05
N GLU A 94 -0.95 27.87 12.34
CA GLU A 94 -0.09 28.90 11.77
C GLU A 94 1.06 28.25 10.99
N VAL A 95 1.25 28.64 9.74
CA VAL A 95 2.37 28.23 8.89
C VAL A 95 3.27 29.44 8.68
N VAL A 96 4.53 29.33 9.10
CA VAL A 96 5.52 30.42 8.97
C VAL A 96 6.57 30.02 7.94
N MET A 97 6.71 30.83 6.90
CA MET A 97 7.71 30.67 5.84
C MET A 97 8.81 31.72 6.01
N ASP A 98 10.05 31.26 6.15
CA ASP A 98 11.23 32.11 6.00
C ASP A 98 11.47 32.37 4.50
N LYS A 99 11.37 33.63 4.08
CA LYS A 99 11.44 34.00 2.66
C LYS A 99 12.82 33.78 2.03
N ASN A 100 13.89 33.71 2.85
CA ASN A 100 15.26 33.60 2.38
C ASN A 100 15.71 32.14 2.22
N SER A 101 15.42 31.32 3.23
CA SER A 101 15.81 29.91 3.25
C SER A 101 14.72 28.97 2.73
N GLY A 102 13.47 29.44 2.65
CA GLY A 102 12.30 28.61 2.36
C GLY A 102 11.99 27.60 3.48
N LYS A 103 12.45 27.87 4.70
CA LYS A 103 12.12 27.02 5.85
C LYS A 103 10.68 27.21 6.26
N ILE A 104 9.92 26.12 6.34
CA ILE A 104 8.55 26.12 6.86
C ILE A 104 8.53 25.68 8.32
N THR A 105 7.73 26.40 9.12
CA THR A 105 7.48 26.09 10.53
C THR A 105 5.98 26.00 10.75
N PHE A 106 5.52 24.91 11.36
CA PHE A 106 4.13 24.66 11.70
C PHE A 106 3.92 24.88 13.18
N LYS A 107 2.88 25.65 13.53
CA LYS A 107 2.49 25.94 14.91
C LYS A 107 0.98 25.75 15.07
N ASP A 108 0.56 25.50 16.30
CA ASP A 108 -0.85 25.59 16.66
C ASP A 108 -1.32 27.06 16.75
N VAL A 109 -2.61 27.28 16.97
CA VAL A 109 -3.19 28.62 17.09
C VAL A 109 -2.73 29.37 18.37
N GLN A 110 -2.17 28.67 19.34
CA GLN A 110 -1.57 29.24 20.55
C GLN A 110 -0.10 29.66 20.33
N GLY A 111 0.48 29.31 19.19
CA GLY A 111 1.88 29.59 18.83
C GLY A 111 2.89 28.53 19.27
N ASN A 112 2.42 27.38 19.81
CA ASN A 112 3.30 26.28 20.15
C ASN A 112 3.86 25.61 18.89
N LEU A 113 5.16 25.30 18.91
CA LEU A 113 5.83 24.61 17.80
C LEU A 113 5.35 23.16 17.70
N LEU A 114 4.78 22.80 16.55
CA LEU A 114 4.46 21.43 16.18
C LEU A 114 5.69 20.76 15.56
N VAL A 115 6.12 21.24 14.39
CA VAL A 115 7.30 20.76 13.68
C VAL A 115 7.83 21.87 12.78
N GLN A 116 9.10 21.78 12.40
CA GLN A 116 9.68 22.69 11.43
C GLN A 116 10.59 21.94 10.44
N GLU A 117 10.68 22.45 9.23
CA GLU A 117 11.72 22.00 8.31
C GLU A 117 13.12 22.38 8.84
N LYS A 118 14.13 21.64 8.45
CA LYS A 118 15.52 22.05 8.60
C LYS A 118 15.81 23.18 7.62
N GLU A 119 16.52 24.19 8.05
CA GLU A 119 16.98 25.26 7.17
C GLU A 119 17.82 24.67 6.02
N PHE A 120 17.52 25.06 4.78
CA PHE A 120 18.07 24.47 3.56
C PHE A 120 17.92 22.92 3.49
N GLY A 121 16.85 22.38 4.11
CA GLY A 121 16.61 20.94 4.25
C GLY A 121 16.10 20.24 2.98
N THR A 122 15.71 21.00 1.96
CA THR A 122 15.27 20.44 0.67
C THR A 122 16.46 20.30 -0.27
N ASN A 123 16.60 19.13 -0.92
CA ASN A 123 17.66 18.94 -1.92
C ASN A 123 17.13 18.27 -3.18
N PHE A 124 17.73 18.67 -4.30
CA PHE A 124 17.48 18.12 -5.63
C PHE A 124 18.84 17.74 -6.24
N ILE A 125 19.16 16.45 -6.26
CA ILE A 125 20.40 15.94 -6.86
C ILE A 125 20.06 15.37 -8.24
N PRO A 126 20.56 15.98 -9.34
CA PRO A 126 20.25 15.49 -10.68
C PRO A 126 20.60 14.03 -10.86
N CYS A 127 19.70 13.26 -11.46
CA CYS A 127 19.89 11.85 -11.79
C CYS A 127 19.15 11.48 -13.08
N LYS A 128 19.33 10.24 -13.52
CA LYS A 128 18.52 9.65 -14.59
C LYS A 128 17.51 8.66 -14.01
N ASP A 129 16.33 8.62 -14.62
CA ASP A 129 15.31 7.62 -14.37
C ASP A 129 14.92 6.98 -15.71
N GLY A 130 15.56 5.88 -16.05
CA GLY A 130 15.50 5.34 -17.40
C GLY A 130 15.97 6.38 -18.43
N PRO A 131 15.14 6.74 -19.43
CA PRO A 131 15.49 7.75 -20.44
C PRO A 131 15.30 9.20 -19.95
N TYR A 132 14.68 9.43 -18.80
CA TYR A 132 14.26 10.76 -18.34
C TYR A 132 15.31 11.40 -17.44
N ASP A 133 15.43 12.73 -17.51
CA ASP A 133 16.11 13.53 -16.50
C ASP A 133 15.21 13.65 -15.28
N SER A 134 15.77 13.47 -14.10
CA SER A 134 15.05 13.48 -12.82
C SER A 134 15.95 13.99 -11.70
N TYR A 135 15.46 13.96 -10.47
CA TYR A 135 16.22 14.29 -9.29
C TYR A 135 16.04 13.23 -8.21
N ARG A 136 17.10 12.93 -7.46
CA ARG A 136 16.93 12.41 -6.11
C ARG A 136 16.41 13.57 -5.26
N VAL A 137 15.28 13.35 -4.61
CA VAL A 137 14.58 14.42 -3.88
C VAL A 137 14.58 14.11 -2.40
N SER A 138 14.98 15.09 -1.58
CA SER A 138 14.90 14.93 -0.13
C SER A 138 14.32 16.16 0.56
N GLN A 139 13.64 15.89 1.68
CA GLN A 139 13.16 16.90 2.63
C GLN A 139 13.55 16.48 4.04
N ARG A 140 14.04 17.45 4.83
CA ARG A 140 14.47 17.25 6.20
C ARG A 140 13.63 18.09 7.16
N PHE A 141 13.32 17.48 8.31
CA PHE A 141 12.56 18.07 9.40
C PHE A 141 13.36 18.02 10.70
N MET A 142 13.05 18.95 11.60
CA MET A 142 13.58 18.99 12.96
C MET A 142 12.44 18.62 13.91
N MET A 143 12.54 17.43 14.50
CA MET A 143 11.58 16.94 15.50
C MET A 143 12.07 17.28 16.91
N SER A 144 11.15 17.36 17.86
CA SER A 144 11.54 17.48 19.27
C SER A 144 12.22 16.18 19.74
N PRO A 145 13.25 16.26 20.62
CA PRO A 145 13.99 15.06 21.03
C PRO A 145 13.14 13.96 21.66
N ASP A 146 12.15 14.35 22.46
CA ASP A 146 11.28 13.43 23.21
C ASP A 146 10.01 13.04 22.45
N GLU A 147 9.84 13.51 21.22
CA GLU A 147 8.66 13.27 20.41
C GLU A 147 8.62 11.85 19.86
N THR A 148 7.47 11.19 19.96
CA THR A 148 7.27 9.87 19.36
C THR A 148 6.62 9.98 17.98
N LEU A 149 7.07 9.14 17.05
CA LEU A 149 6.58 9.07 15.68
C LEU A 149 6.04 7.66 15.38
N TYR A 150 4.94 7.60 14.65
CA TYR A 150 4.28 6.38 14.22
C TYR A 150 4.02 6.42 12.71
N GLY A 151 3.64 5.27 12.11
CA GLY A 151 3.28 5.19 10.70
C GLY A 151 4.27 4.40 9.85
N LEU A 152 4.59 4.87 8.64
CA LEU A 152 5.44 4.26 7.64
C LEU A 152 4.92 2.92 7.09
N GLY A 153 3.65 2.61 7.32
CA GLY A 153 3.03 1.35 6.91
C GLY A 153 3.43 0.17 7.80
N GLN A 154 3.56 -1.01 7.20
CA GLN A 154 3.96 -2.23 7.89
C GLN A 154 5.45 -2.52 7.66
N GLN A 155 6.22 -2.53 8.73
CA GLN A 155 7.65 -2.84 8.72
C GLN A 155 7.95 -4.02 9.65
N GLN A 156 9.03 -4.77 9.37
CA GLN A 156 9.43 -5.96 10.15
C GLN A 156 10.44 -5.64 11.27
N THR A 157 10.44 -4.42 11.79
CA THR A 157 11.39 -3.98 12.82
C THR A 157 10.96 -4.35 14.24
N GLY A 158 9.67 -4.54 14.46
CA GLY A 158 9.10 -4.72 15.80
C GLY A 158 9.03 -3.42 16.63
N LYS A 159 9.40 -2.28 16.06
CA LYS A 159 9.29 -0.97 16.71
C LYS A 159 7.93 -0.34 16.45
N LEU A 160 7.25 0.08 17.50
CA LEU A 160 6.06 0.90 17.39
C LEU A 160 6.43 2.38 17.17
N ASN A 161 7.32 2.93 18.00
CA ASN A 161 7.89 4.26 17.80
C ASN A 161 8.95 4.23 16.71
N GLN A 162 8.78 5.04 15.65
CA GLN A 162 9.60 5.07 14.45
C GLN A 162 10.83 5.99 14.56
N ARG A 163 11.21 6.38 15.79
CA ARG A 163 12.42 7.18 16.04
C ARG A 163 13.69 6.34 15.96
N ASP A 164 14.79 7.01 15.66
CA ASP A 164 16.16 6.44 15.64
C ASP A 164 16.28 5.20 14.75
N GLN A 165 15.86 5.32 13.48
CA GLN A 165 16.02 4.24 12.50
C GLN A 165 16.08 4.74 11.06
N GLU A 166 16.60 3.89 10.20
CA GLU A 166 16.60 4.06 8.76
C GLU A 166 15.81 2.92 8.11
N LEU A 167 14.88 3.26 7.23
CA LEU A 167 13.99 2.31 6.57
C LEU A 167 13.90 2.62 5.07
N THR A 168 14.08 1.60 4.25
CA THR A 168 13.75 1.69 2.83
C THR A 168 12.25 1.46 2.67
N LEU A 169 11.52 2.51 2.32
CA LEU A 169 10.10 2.48 2.03
C LEU A 169 9.90 2.05 0.58
N ARG A 170 9.79 0.75 0.39
CA ARG A 170 9.51 0.09 -0.88
C ARG A 170 8.55 -1.06 -0.61
N ASN A 171 7.48 -1.15 -1.40
CA ASN A 171 6.56 -2.27 -1.32
C ASN A 171 7.26 -3.56 -1.77
N GLU A 172 7.25 -4.56 -0.90
CA GLU A 172 7.81 -5.90 -1.10
C GLU A 172 6.96 -6.90 -0.34
N ASN A 173 7.14 -8.19 -0.61
CA ASN A 173 6.55 -9.22 0.24
C ASN A 173 6.99 -8.99 1.71
N THR A 174 6.05 -9.02 2.65
CA THR A 174 6.18 -8.74 4.09
C THR A 174 6.42 -7.27 4.49
N ARG A 175 6.58 -6.35 3.55
CA ARG A 175 6.73 -4.90 3.81
C ARG A 175 5.72 -4.09 3.03
N VAL A 176 5.02 -3.22 3.71
CA VAL A 176 4.08 -2.28 3.08
C VAL A 176 4.58 -0.86 3.30
N CYS A 177 4.82 -0.17 2.21
CA CYS A 177 5.31 1.21 2.23
C CYS A 177 4.16 2.20 2.19
N ILE A 178 4.04 2.99 3.25
CA ILE A 178 3.19 4.18 3.26
C ILE A 178 4.06 5.34 3.74
N PRO A 179 4.47 6.27 2.87
CA PRO A 179 5.40 7.35 3.23
C PRO A 179 4.68 8.44 4.04
N TYR A 180 4.19 8.07 5.21
CA TYR A 180 3.41 8.89 6.13
C TYR A 180 3.88 8.64 7.56
N ILE A 181 4.06 9.72 8.31
CA ILE A 181 4.31 9.70 9.75
C ILE A 181 3.26 10.51 10.49
N THR A 182 2.95 10.10 11.70
CA THR A 182 2.15 10.88 12.64
C THR A 182 2.86 11.01 13.98
N SER A 183 2.70 12.15 14.62
CA SER A 183 3.32 12.49 15.90
C SER A 183 2.31 12.41 17.05
N GLU A 184 2.79 12.07 18.25
CA GLU A 184 1.99 12.17 19.49
C GLU A 184 1.43 13.58 19.74
N LYS A 185 2.02 14.62 19.13
CA LYS A 185 1.51 16.00 19.17
C LYS A 185 0.24 16.22 18.35
N GLY A 186 -0.30 15.18 17.70
CA GLY A 186 -1.53 15.24 16.95
C GLY A 186 -1.39 15.91 15.57
N TYR A 187 -0.27 15.72 14.90
CA TYR A 187 -0.10 16.07 13.48
C TYR A 187 0.35 14.88 12.64
N GLY A 188 0.14 14.96 11.33
CA GLY A 188 0.62 14.00 10.35
C GLY A 188 1.36 14.66 9.20
N ILE A 189 2.35 13.99 8.64
CA ILE A 189 3.08 14.38 7.42
C ILE A 189 2.99 13.25 6.41
N TYR A 190 2.35 13.51 5.27
CA TYR A 190 2.33 12.61 4.14
C TYR A 190 3.31 13.11 3.07
N TRP A 191 4.33 12.31 2.76
CA TRP A 191 5.29 12.53 1.69
C TRP A 191 4.76 11.96 0.37
N ASP A 192 4.32 12.84 -0.53
CA ASP A 192 3.68 12.46 -1.78
C ASP A 192 4.68 12.18 -2.90
N ASN A 193 5.44 11.12 -2.73
CA ASN A 193 6.32 10.58 -3.77
C ASN A 193 6.22 9.04 -3.79
N PRO A 194 5.73 8.42 -4.89
CA PRO A 194 5.55 6.98 -4.97
C PRO A 194 6.80 6.19 -5.37
N SER A 195 7.94 6.83 -5.61
CA SER A 195 9.19 6.10 -5.84
C SER A 195 9.73 5.49 -4.54
N PRO A 196 10.61 4.48 -4.60
CA PRO A 196 11.29 3.99 -3.41
C PRO A 196 11.95 5.16 -2.66
N THR A 197 11.75 5.19 -1.34
CA THR A 197 12.14 6.32 -0.48
C THR A 197 12.83 5.81 0.76
N VAL A 198 13.96 6.38 1.13
CA VAL A 198 14.60 6.13 2.42
C VAL A 198 14.06 7.13 3.44
N PHE A 199 13.38 6.61 4.46
CA PHE A 199 13.09 7.34 5.68
C PHE A 199 14.27 7.18 6.62
N SER A 200 14.77 8.28 7.17
CA SER A 200 15.86 8.26 8.16
C SER A 200 15.53 9.23 9.29
N ASP A 201 15.59 8.75 10.52
CA ASP A 201 15.44 9.54 11.73
C ASP A 201 16.67 9.41 12.61
N THR A 202 17.25 10.55 12.95
CA THR A 202 18.41 10.69 13.83
C THR A 202 18.14 11.78 14.87
N PRO A 203 18.94 11.92 15.93
CA PRO A 203 18.80 13.03 16.86
C PRO A 203 18.90 14.43 16.22
N GLN A 204 19.48 14.54 15.03
CA GLN A 204 19.71 15.81 14.35
C GLN A 204 18.64 16.16 13.34
N GLU A 205 18.00 15.17 12.73
CA GLU A 205 17.00 15.39 11.68
C GLU A 205 16.20 14.13 11.36
N THR A 206 14.98 14.34 10.90
CA THR A 206 14.14 13.32 10.28
C THR A 206 13.99 13.63 8.79
N SER A 207 14.14 12.66 7.90
CA SER A 207 14.13 12.91 6.46
C SER A 207 13.42 11.85 5.65
N PHE A 208 12.87 12.29 4.50
CA PHE A 208 12.45 11.45 3.39
C PHE A 208 13.40 11.71 2.22
N ASN A 209 13.96 10.64 1.63
CA ASN A 209 14.91 10.69 0.53
C ASN A 209 14.45 9.75 -0.57
N SER A 210 13.79 10.29 -1.59
CA SER A 210 13.25 9.52 -2.72
C SER A 210 14.27 9.33 -3.81
N GLU A 211 14.28 8.14 -4.44
CA GLU A 211 15.21 7.80 -5.52
C GLU A 211 15.03 8.69 -6.73
N VAL A 212 13.78 9.03 -7.08
CA VAL A 212 13.45 9.89 -8.22
C VAL A 212 12.24 10.78 -7.92
N GLY A 213 12.20 11.95 -8.58
CA GLY A 213 11.09 12.89 -8.51
C GLY A 213 11.45 14.24 -9.12
N TYR A 214 10.46 15.11 -9.26
CA TYR A 214 10.62 16.46 -9.83
C TYR A 214 10.40 17.55 -8.80
N MET A 215 9.89 17.19 -7.61
CA MET A 215 9.57 18.11 -6.54
C MET A 215 9.62 17.44 -5.17
N SER A 216 9.92 18.21 -4.14
CA SER A 216 9.57 17.92 -2.75
C SER A 216 8.11 18.26 -2.58
N ASP A 217 7.29 17.31 -2.16
CA ASP A 217 5.84 17.47 -2.10
C ASP A 217 5.31 16.70 -0.89
N TYR A 218 4.77 17.45 0.06
CA TYR A 218 4.19 16.81 1.24
C TYR A 218 2.95 17.55 1.75
N TYR A 219 2.09 16.82 2.45
CA TYR A 219 0.92 17.33 3.12
C TYR A 219 1.14 17.30 4.62
N PHE A 220 0.86 18.40 5.28
CA PHE A 220 0.81 18.52 6.73
C PHE A 220 -0.65 18.56 7.14
N ILE A 221 -1.01 17.70 8.12
CA ILE A 221 -2.37 17.52 8.62
C ILE A 221 -2.36 17.78 10.11
N TYR A 222 -3.18 18.72 10.57
CA TYR A 222 -3.33 19.04 12.00
C TYR A 222 -4.77 19.43 12.30
N LYS A 223 -5.41 18.67 13.17
CA LYS A 223 -6.77 18.93 13.61
C LYS A 223 -6.92 18.61 15.07
N ASP A 224 -7.31 19.63 15.85
CA ASP A 224 -7.59 19.52 17.29
C ASP A 224 -6.44 18.98 18.16
N GLY A 225 -5.24 18.80 17.62
CA GLY A 225 -4.09 18.23 18.31
C GLY A 225 -4.28 16.77 18.73
N THR A 226 -5.14 16.01 18.04
CA THR A 226 -5.47 14.62 18.39
C THR A 226 -5.20 13.67 17.24
N GLN A 227 -4.93 12.38 17.54
CA GLN A 227 -4.78 11.35 16.50
C GLN A 227 -6.09 11.12 15.73
N ASP A 228 -7.24 11.21 16.38
CA ASP A 228 -8.55 11.10 15.74
C ASP A 228 -8.75 12.23 14.72
N GLY A 229 -8.32 13.45 15.07
CA GLY A 229 -8.31 14.60 14.16
C GLY A 229 -7.41 14.37 12.94
N VAL A 230 -6.22 13.81 13.14
CA VAL A 230 -5.30 13.47 12.05
C VAL A 230 -5.92 12.41 11.13
N ILE A 231 -6.49 11.34 11.67
CA ILE A 231 -7.18 10.30 10.88
C ILE A 231 -8.37 10.89 10.11
N ALA A 232 -9.13 11.80 10.72
CA ALA A 232 -10.21 12.50 10.03
C ALA A 232 -9.67 13.35 8.85
N GLY A 233 -8.53 14.03 9.04
CA GLY A 233 -7.84 14.77 7.99
C GLY A 233 -7.31 13.88 6.86
N ILE A 234 -6.76 12.70 7.17
CA ILE A 234 -6.36 11.70 6.16
C ILE A 234 -7.57 11.31 5.31
N ARG A 235 -8.71 11.01 5.94
CA ARG A 235 -9.94 10.60 5.24
C ARG A 235 -10.55 11.74 4.42
N ASP A 236 -10.43 12.96 4.89
CA ASP A 236 -10.82 14.15 4.13
C ASP A 236 -9.93 14.34 2.89
N LEU A 237 -8.61 14.19 3.05
CA LEU A 237 -7.64 14.35 1.98
C LEU A 237 -7.74 13.22 0.93
N THR A 238 -7.94 11.97 1.37
CA THR A 238 -7.75 10.78 0.52
C THR A 238 -9.00 9.92 0.34
N GLY A 239 -10.12 10.29 0.95
CA GLY A 239 -11.38 9.57 0.90
C GLY A 239 -11.66 8.71 2.12
N GLN A 240 -12.95 8.54 2.40
CA GLN A 240 -13.43 7.77 3.54
C GLN A 240 -13.10 6.28 3.42
N ALA A 241 -12.88 5.62 4.56
CA ALA A 241 -12.74 4.17 4.59
C ALA A 241 -14.07 3.50 4.22
N THR A 242 -14.02 2.56 3.28
CA THR A 242 -15.18 1.77 2.88
C THR A 242 -15.54 0.79 3.99
N MET A 243 -16.81 0.75 4.38
CA MET A 243 -17.29 -0.24 5.34
C MET A 243 -17.38 -1.62 4.68
N LEU A 244 -16.70 -2.60 5.27
CA LEU A 244 -16.73 -3.98 4.82
C LEU A 244 -18.06 -4.67 5.17
N PRO A 245 -18.43 -5.78 4.50
CA PRO A 245 -19.55 -6.64 4.92
C PRO A 245 -19.30 -7.22 6.33
N LEU A 246 -20.37 -7.40 7.12
CA LEU A 246 -20.22 -7.89 8.51
C LEU A 246 -19.56 -9.28 8.58
N TRP A 247 -19.90 -10.19 7.66
CA TRP A 247 -19.34 -11.54 7.60
C TRP A 247 -17.81 -11.59 7.39
N THR A 248 -17.19 -10.49 6.96
CA THR A 248 -15.72 -10.41 6.82
C THR A 248 -15.00 -10.32 8.16
N MET A 249 -15.70 -9.87 9.22
CA MET A 249 -15.16 -9.74 10.58
C MET A 249 -15.19 -11.05 11.37
N GLY A 250 -15.70 -12.14 10.78
CA GLY A 250 -15.70 -13.46 11.36
C GLY A 250 -14.43 -14.25 11.05
N TYR A 251 -14.49 -15.56 11.26
CA TYR A 251 -13.35 -16.45 11.05
C TYR A 251 -13.25 -16.94 9.61
N TRP A 252 -12.04 -16.89 9.06
CA TRP A 252 -11.67 -17.33 7.72
C TRP A 252 -10.68 -18.47 7.76
N GLN A 253 -11.01 -19.58 7.12
CA GLN A 253 -10.12 -20.71 6.95
C GLN A 253 -9.45 -20.68 5.58
N CYS A 254 -8.13 -20.74 5.58
CA CYS A 254 -7.29 -20.80 4.39
C CYS A 254 -6.10 -21.74 4.62
N ARG A 255 -5.58 -22.32 3.58
CA ARG A 255 -4.23 -22.89 3.50
C ARG A 255 -3.76 -22.94 2.04
N GLU A 256 -2.50 -22.96 1.81
CA GLU A 256 -1.92 -23.27 0.52
C GLU A 256 -1.78 -24.82 0.39
N ARG A 257 -2.64 -25.51 -0.30
CA ARG A 257 -3.93 -25.14 -0.88
C ARG A 257 -4.85 -26.33 -0.87
N TYR A 258 -6.13 -26.11 -0.99
CA TYR A 258 -7.08 -27.17 -1.30
C TYR A 258 -6.94 -27.54 -2.77
N LYS A 259 -6.79 -28.85 -3.08
CA LYS A 259 -6.44 -29.33 -4.42
C LYS A 259 -7.65 -29.74 -5.26
N SER A 260 -8.83 -29.71 -4.68
CA SER A 260 -10.09 -30.04 -5.34
C SER A 260 -11.28 -29.36 -4.67
N PRO A 261 -12.42 -29.24 -5.36
CA PRO A 261 -13.67 -28.79 -4.75
C PRO A 261 -14.08 -29.62 -3.53
N ASP A 262 -13.90 -30.95 -3.61
CA ASP A 262 -14.26 -31.84 -2.51
C ASP A 262 -13.44 -31.58 -1.26
N GLU A 263 -12.11 -31.43 -1.39
CA GLU A 263 -11.23 -31.12 -0.26
C GLU A 263 -11.61 -29.81 0.43
N LEU A 264 -11.92 -28.75 -0.33
CA LEU A 264 -12.40 -27.49 0.22
C LEU A 264 -13.73 -27.66 0.97
N CYS A 265 -14.69 -28.38 0.36
CA CYS A 265 -15.98 -28.62 0.97
C CYS A 265 -15.91 -29.53 2.20
N GLU A 266 -15.01 -30.52 2.23
CA GLU A 266 -14.78 -31.39 3.39
C GLU A 266 -14.25 -30.61 4.60
N VAL A 267 -13.38 -29.62 4.37
CA VAL A 267 -12.91 -28.73 5.44
C VAL A 267 -14.06 -27.89 6.00
N LEU A 268 -14.93 -27.36 5.15
CA LEU A 268 -16.14 -26.65 5.58
C LEU A 268 -17.08 -27.55 6.36
N ASP A 269 -17.33 -28.76 5.86
CA ASP A 269 -18.18 -29.78 6.52
C ASP A 269 -17.66 -30.11 7.91
N LYS A 270 -16.33 -30.27 8.03
CA LYS A 270 -15.69 -30.59 9.32
C LYS A 270 -15.85 -29.48 10.35
N HIS A 271 -15.73 -28.21 9.94
CA HIS A 271 -16.02 -27.08 10.83
C HIS A 271 -17.48 -27.10 11.29
N ARG A 272 -18.44 -27.37 10.39
CA ARG A 272 -19.87 -27.46 10.73
C ARG A 272 -20.17 -28.63 11.66
N GLU A 273 -19.59 -29.82 11.39
CA GLU A 273 -19.72 -31.02 12.24
C GLU A 273 -19.25 -30.76 13.66
N LEU A 274 -18.11 -30.06 13.82
CA LEU A 274 -17.54 -29.73 15.11
C LEU A 274 -18.19 -28.52 15.80
N GLY A 275 -19.12 -27.84 15.15
CA GLY A 275 -19.75 -26.61 15.66
C GLY A 275 -18.81 -25.39 15.70
N VAL A 276 -17.68 -25.46 15.00
CA VAL A 276 -16.73 -24.34 14.92
C VAL A 276 -17.28 -23.23 14.02
N PRO A 277 -17.42 -21.99 14.49
CA PRO A 277 -17.82 -20.88 13.65
C PRO A 277 -16.86 -20.70 12.48
N LEU A 278 -17.42 -20.51 11.27
CA LEU A 278 -16.68 -20.25 10.06
C LEU A 278 -17.53 -19.40 9.13
N ASP A 279 -17.09 -18.19 8.85
CA ASP A 279 -17.80 -17.23 7.98
C ASP A 279 -17.30 -17.31 6.55
N GLY A 280 -16.04 -17.66 6.34
CA GLY A 280 -15.50 -17.79 5.01
C GLY A 280 -14.39 -18.83 4.87
N ILE A 281 -14.28 -19.35 3.65
CA ILE A 281 -13.22 -20.26 3.23
C ILE A 281 -12.55 -19.72 1.97
N VAL A 282 -11.27 -20.00 1.79
CA VAL A 282 -10.49 -19.42 0.71
C VAL A 282 -10.04 -20.48 -0.27
N GLN A 283 -10.34 -20.27 -1.56
CA GLN A 283 -9.73 -21.02 -2.65
C GLN A 283 -8.45 -20.30 -3.07
N ASP A 284 -7.33 -20.91 -2.72
CA ASP A 284 -6.01 -20.43 -3.11
C ASP A 284 -5.68 -20.81 -4.57
N TRP A 285 -4.47 -20.51 -5.01
CA TRP A 285 -4.01 -20.65 -6.39
C TRP A 285 -4.09 -22.10 -6.96
N GLN A 286 -3.71 -22.30 -8.23
CA GLN A 286 -3.77 -23.52 -9.05
C GLN A 286 -5.17 -24.04 -9.45
N TYR A 287 -6.27 -23.37 -9.12
CA TYR A 287 -7.55 -23.69 -9.74
C TYR A 287 -7.55 -23.42 -11.27
N TRP A 288 -6.64 -22.55 -11.71
CA TRP A 288 -6.38 -22.27 -13.14
C TRP A 288 -5.48 -23.31 -13.82
N GLY A 289 -4.89 -24.23 -13.08
CA GLY A 289 -4.02 -25.29 -13.61
C GLY A 289 -2.53 -24.98 -13.54
N CYS A 290 -1.79 -25.29 -14.61
CA CYS A 290 -0.34 -25.18 -14.66
C CYS A 290 0.19 -23.75 -14.62
N ASP A 291 1.51 -23.60 -14.38
CA ASP A 291 2.17 -22.31 -14.20
C ASP A 291 2.12 -21.42 -15.45
N SER A 292 2.21 -22.01 -16.65
CA SER A 292 2.05 -21.24 -17.90
C SER A 292 0.65 -20.61 -18.06
N ASN A 293 -0.35 -21.14 -17.35
CA ASN A 293 -1.71 -20.64 -17.31
C ASN A 293 -2.00 -19.79 -16.05
N TRP A 294 -0.95 -19.27 -15.41
CA TRP A 294 -1.02 -18.52 -14.17
C TRP A 294 -2.05 -17.41 -14.20
N ASN A 295 -2.92 -17.40 -13.19
CA ASN A 295 -3.97 -16.40 -13.02
C ASN A 295 -4.94 -16.25 -14.23
N ALA A 296 -5.30 -17.36 -14.85
CA ALA A 296 -6.25 -17.32 -15.98
C ALA A 296 -7.66 -16.79 -15.61
N MET A 297 -7.96 -16.62 -14.32
CA MET A 297 -9.28 -16.21 -13.79
C MET A 297 -10.41 -17.11 -14.31
N LYS A 298 -10.07 -18.38 -14.50
CA LYS A 298 -10.97 -19.46 -14.92
C LYS A 298 -10.51 -20.76 -14.26
N PHE A 299 -11.46 -21.62 -13.93
CA PHE A 299 -11.15 -22.97 -13.49
C PHE A 299 -10.75 -23.83 -14.68
N MET A 300 -9.47 -24.10 -14.80
CA MET A 300 -8.87 -24.90 -15.88
C MET A 300 -8.18 -26.16 -15.36
N ASN A 301 -7.91 -26.25 -14.05
CA ASN A 301 -7.38 -27.46 -13.45
C ASN A 301 -8.38 -28.62 -13.61
N PRO A 302 -7.98 -29.74 -14.21
CA PRO A 302 -8.87 -30.88 -14.49
C PRO A 302 -9.63 -31.43 -13.28
N ARG A 303 -9.07 -31.28 -12.07
CA ARG A 303 -9.72 -31.72 -10.82
C ARG A 303 -10.93 -30.88 -10.46
N TYR A 304 -10.90 -29.58 -10.75
CA TYR A 304 -12.00 -28.66 -10.40
C TYR A 304 -13.18 -28.73 -11.38
N ILE A 305 -12.95 -29.26 -12.57
CA ILE A 305 -13.95 -29.30 -13.64
C ILE A 305 -14.33 -30.73 -14.06
N ASN A 306 -13.93 -31.73 -13.25
CA ASN A 306 -14.18 -33.15 -13.50
C ASN A 306 -13.69 -33.59 -14.87
N LYS A 307 -12.43 -33.28 -15.23
CA LYS A 307 -11.79 -33.60 -16.51
C LYS A 307 -10.47 -34.39 -16.36
N MET A 308 -10.27 -35.03 -15.22
CA MET A 308 -9.12 -35.93 -15.04
C MET A 308 -9.18 -37.08 -16.07
N GLY A 309 -8.05 -37.31 -16.75
CA GLY A 309 -7.95 -38.31 -17.81
C GLY A 309 -8.45 -37.88 -19.19
N ASP A 310 -9.04 -36.70 -19.31
CA ASP A 310 -9.37 -36.10 -20.63
C ASP A 310 -8.12 -35.43 -21.22
N GLU A 311 -7.57 -36.01 -22.28
CA GLU A 311 -6.30 -35.62 -22.91
C GLU A 311 -6.24 -34.10 -23.24
N ALA A 312 -7.36 -33.52 -23.66
CA ALA A 312 -7.44 -32.08 -23.98
C ALA A 312 -7.22 -31.16 -22.78
N TRP A 313 -7.53 -31.66 -21.57
CA TRP A 313 -7.44 -30.90 -20.32
C TRP A 313 -6.18 -31.21 -19.51
N MET A 314 -5.54 -32.37 -19.72
CA MET A 314 -4.36 -32.78 -18.95
C MET A 314 -3.17 -31.83 -19.09
N LYS A 315 -3.09 -31.04 -20.17
CA LYS A 315 -2.08 -29.97 -20.31
C LYS A 315 -2.18 -28.86 -19.26
N TYR A 316 -3.34 -28.73 -18.62
CA TYR A 316 -3.57 -27.77 -17.53
C TYR A 316 -3.39 -28.41 -16.13
N LEU A 317 -2.97 -29.68 -16.06
CA LEU A 317 -2.65 -30.26 -14.77
C LEU A 317 -1.53 -29.46 -14.09
N PRO A 318 -1.63 -29.13 -12.80
CA PRO A 318 -0.58 -28.42 -12.11
C PRO A 318 0.79 -29.07 -12.22
N ASN A 319 1.83 -28.27 -12.27
CA ASN A 319 3.21 -28.76 -12.37
C ASN A 319 3.55 -29.65 -11.16
N GLY A 320 4.16 -30.79 -11.41
CA GLY A 320 4.52 -31.80 -10.39
C GLY A 320 3.40 -32.75 -9.98
N GLU A 321 2.20 -32.63 -10.54
CA GLU A 321 1.10 -33.57 -10.31
C GLU A 321 1.23 -34.79 -11.25
N ASP A 322 0.91 -36.00 -10.72
CA ASP A 322 0.95 -37.24 -11.52
C ASP A 322 -0.30 -37.34 -12.42
N PRO A 323 -0.15 -37.34 -13.76
CA PRO A 323 -1.28 -37.47 -14.67
C PRO A 323 -2.00 -38.83 -14.57
N ASN A 324 -1.33 -39.84 -14.02
CA ASN A 324 -1.89 -41.18 -13.88
C ASN A 324 -2.45 -41.45 -12.48
N ALA A 325 -2.38 -40.48 -11.58
CA ALA A 325 -2.94 -40.65 -10.24
C ALA A 325 -4.44 -40.93 -10.32
N LYS A 326 -4.86 -41.95 -9.59
CA LYS A 326 -6.28 -42.29 -9.45
C LYS A 326 -6.92 -41.40 -8.41
N TYR A 327 -7.95 -40.68 -8.81
CA TYR A 327 -8.78 -39.87 -7.91
C TYR A 327 -10.14 -40.52 -7.75
N PRO A 328 -10.75 -40.46 -6.58
CA PRO A 328 -12.13 -40.88 -6.39
C PRO A 328 -13.06 -40.06 -7.30
N GLU A 329 -14.22 -40.61 -7.64
CA GLU A 329 -15.27 -39.84 -8.35
C GLU A 329 -15.65 -38.63 -7.50
N PRO A 330 -15.56 -37.39 -8.04
CA PRO A 330 -15.82 -36.18 -7.26
C PRO A 330 -17.29 -36.07 -6.87
N ARG A 331 -17.54 -35.68 -5.62
CA ARG A 331 -18.85 -35.31 -5.11
C ARG A 331 -19.31 -33.98 -5.72
N ILE A 332 -18.38 -33.02 -5.80
CA ILE A 332 -18.58 -31.69 -6.39
C ILE A 332 -17.93 -31.68 -7.76
N LYS A 333 -18.70 -31.55 -8.82
CA LYS A 333 -18.24 -31.73 -10.20
C LYS A 333 -17.89 -30.46 -10.95
N THR A 334 -18.38 -29.32 -10.47
CA THR A 334 -18.18 -28.05 -11.14
C THR A 334 -17.85 -26.92 -10.15
N PRO A 335 -17.12 -25.88 -10.58
CA PRO A 335 -16.88 -24.70 -9.77
C PRO A 335 -18.18 -24.02 -9.27
N LYS A 336 -19.24 -24.04 -10.07
CA LYS A 336 -20.52 -23.49 -9.68
C LYS A 336 -21.15 -24.27 -8.53
N GLU A 337 -21.14 -25.60 -8.61
CA GLU A 337 -21.61 -26.47 -7.50
C GLU A 337 -20.81 -26.22 -6.22
N MET A 338 -19.48 -25.99 -6.32
CA MET A 338 -18.64 -25.64 -5.17
C MET A 338 -19.09 -24.33 -4.51
N VAL A 339 -19.28 -23.28 -5.27
CA VAL A 339 -19.75 -21.97 -4.77
C VAL A 339 -21.14 -22.12 -4.12
N GLU A 340 -22.07 -22.77 -4.79
CA GLU A 340 -23.44 -23.02 -4.28
C GLU A 340 -23.40 -23.86 -2.98
N TYR A 341 -22.49 -24.84 -2.90
CA TYR A 341 -22.30 -25.65 -1.70
C TYR A 341 -21.80 -24.81 -0.50
N VAL A 342 -20.81 -23.94 -0.73
CA VAL A 342 -20.29 -23.03 0.30
C VAL A 342 -21.41 -22.12 0.81
N HIS A 343 -22.16 -21.51 -0.09
CA HIS A 343 -23.27 -20.61 0.28
C HIS A 343 -24.41 -21.35 1.02
N LYS A 344 -24.76 -22.57 0.58
CA LYS A 344 -25.78 -23.38 1.24
C LYS A 344 -25.40 -23.73 2.68
N ASN A 345 -24.10 -23.81 2.98
CA ASN A 345 -23.58 -24.06 4.31
C ASN A 345 -23.27 -22.75 5.09
N ASN A 346 -23.90 -21.65 4.74
CA ASN A 346 -23.77 -20.33 5.40
C ASN A 346 -22.29 -19.88 5.54
N ALA A 347 -21.53 -20.01 4.47
CA ALA A 347 -20.18 -19.49 4.38
C ALA A 347 -19.98 -18.68 3.09
N HIS A 348 -18.93 -17.87 3.04
CA HIS A 348 -18.53 -17.09 1.88
C HIS A 348 -17.25 -17.64 1.26
N LEU A 349 -17.10 -17.47 -0.06
CA LEU A 349 -15.93 -17.94 -0.78
C LEU A 349 -15.09 -16.78 -1.29
N MET A 350 -13.85 -16.71 -0.80
CA MET A 350 -12.79 -15.87 -1.37
C MET A 350 -11.94 -16.69 -2.34
N ILE A 351 -11.45 -16.07 -3.41
CA ILE A 351 -10.56 -16.73 -4.37
C ILE A 351 -9.31 -15.91 -4.63
N SER A 352 -8.17 -16.60 -4.72
CA SER A 352 -6.87 -15.99 -5.05
C SER A 352 -6.84 -15.55 -6.52
N VAL A 353 -6.44 -14.31 -6.76
CA VAL A 353 -6.11 -13.74 -8.06
C VAL A 353 -4.83 -12.93 -7.93
N TRP A 354 -4.09 -12.78 -9.04
CA TRP A 354 -2.76 -12.18 -9.01
C TRP A 354 -2.69 -10.92 -9.88
N ALA A 355 -1.69 -10.08 -9.62
CA ALA A 355 -1.39 -8.94 -10.46
C ALA A 355 -0.56 -9.30 -11.70
N SER A 356 -0.30 -10.58 -11.93
CA SER A 356 0.55 -11.10 -13.00
C SER A 356 -0.12 -12.27 -13.73
N PHE A 357 0.28 -12.51 -14.97
CA PHE A 357 -0.35 -13.47 -15.87
C PHE A 357 0.68 -14.37 -16.55
N GLY A 358 0.33 -15.64 -16.70
CA GLY A 358 1.10 -16.62 -17.45
C GLY A 358 0.91 -16.51 -18.97
N PRO A 359 1.91 -16.92 -19.78
CA PRO A 359 1.93 -16.69 -21.23
C PRO A 359 0.85 -17.44 -22.02
N TRP A 360 0.19 -18.44 -21.44
CA TRP A 360 -0.90 -19.14 -22.11
C TRP A 360 -2.25 -18.44 -21.96
N THR A 361 -2.37 -17.50 -21.01
CA THR A 361 -3.63 -16.80 -20.74
C THR A 361 -3.99 -15.82 -21.85
N ASP A 362 -5.26 -15.59 -22.04
CA ASP A 362 -5.76 -14.58 -22.98
C ASP A 362 -5.44 -13.17 -22.46
N GLN A 363 -5.46 -12.98 -21.14
CA GLN A 363 -5.06 -11.74 -20.47
C GLN A 363 -3.64 -11.33 -20.84
N TYR A 364 -2.68 -12.26 -20.75
CA TYR A 364 -1.29 -11.98 -21.12
C TYR A 364 -1.18 -11.49 -22.56
N LYS A 365 -1.80 -12.21 -23.51
CA LYS A 365 -1.75 -11.88 -24.94
C LYS A 365 -2.34 -10.51 -25.25
N GLU A 366 -3.47 -10.19 -24.65
CA GLU A 366 -4.14 -8.90 -24.86
C GLU A 366 -3.37 -7.74 -24.18
N LEU A 367 -2.85 -7.95 -22.97
CA LEU A 367 -2.00 -6.97 -22.29
C LEU A 367 -0.69 -6.73 -23.05
N ASP A 368 -0.07 -7.78 -23.58
CA ASP A 368 1.13 -7.67 -24.41
C ASP A 368 0.88 -6.88 -25.69
N ALA A 369 -0.23 -7.15 -26.36
CA ALA A 369 -0.63 -6.43 -27.58
C ALA A 369 -0.86 -4.93 -27.37
N MET A 370 -1.22 -4.51 -26.15
CA MET A 370 -1.39 -3.09 -25.80
C MET A 370 -0.18 -2.49 -25.06
N ASN A 371 0.95 -3.21 -24.99
CA ASN A 371 2.16 -2.84 -24.24
C ASN A 371 1.87 -2.51 -22.76
N ALA A 372 1.00 -3.28 -22.13
CA ALA A 372 0.60 -3.13 -20.72
C ALA A 372 1.06 -4.30 -19.83
N LEU A 373 2.15 -4.98 -20.21
CA LEU A 373 2.90 -5.92 -19.38
C LEU A 373 4.24 -5.31 -18.99
N LEU A 374 4.57 -5.38 -17.70
CA LEU A 374 5.92 -5.11 -17.22
C LEU A 374 6.81 -6.32 -17.56
N LYS A 375 7.83 -6.10 -18.39
CA LYS A 375 8.63 -7.18 -19.00
C LYS A 375 9.69 -7.75 -18.03
N PHE A 376 9.25 -8.18 -16.86
CA PHE A 376 10.04 -8.99 -15.92
C PHE A 376 9.19 -10.12 -15.35
N GLU A 377 9.84 -11.21 -15.00
CA GLU A 377 9.15 -12.36 -14.39
C GLU A 377 8.94 -12.16 -12.90
N THR A 378 7.76 -12.56 -12.43
CA THR A 378 7.44 -12.73 -11.02
C THR A 378 7.35 -14.23 -10.67
N TRP A 379 6.76 -14.56 -9.54
CA TRP A 379 6.43 -15.95 -9.20
C TRP A 379 5.30 -16.48 -10.11
N PRO A 380 5.33 -17.75 -10.54
CA PRO A 380 6.39 -18.74 -10.33
C PRO A 380 7.58 -18.53 -11.28
N ARG A 381 8.79 -18.91 -10.80
CA ARG A 381 10.02 -18.71 -11.57
C ARG A 381 10.06 -19.57 -12.83
N ASN A 382 10.65 -19.05 -13.88
CA ASN A 382 10.85 -19.72 -15.19
C ASN A 382 9.55 -20.14 -15.90
N ALA A 383 8.42 -19.49 -15.55
CA ALA A 383 7.13 -19.75 -16.18
C ALA A 383 6.69 -18.63 -17.17
N GLY A 384 7.48 -17.57 -17.28
CA GLY A 384 7.18 -16.42 -18.15
C GLY A 384 6.02 -15.56 -17.64
N VAL A 385 5.78 -15.56 -16.33
CA VAL A 385 4.69 -14.82 -15.70
C VAL A 385 5.10 -13.36 -15.52
N HIS A 386 4.33 -12.45 -16.13
CA HIS A 386 4.61 -11.01 -16.08
C HIS A 386 3.47 -10.23 -15.39
N PRO A 387 3.80 -9.19 -14.60
CA PRO A 387 2.78 -8.30 -14.04
C PRO A 387 2.17 -7.40 -15.11
N TYR A 388 0.91 -7.01 -14.90
CA TYR A 388 0.28 -6.00 -15.75
C TYR A 388 0.61 -4.59 -15.25
N ASP A 389 0.37 -3.59 -16.11
CA ASP A 389 0.51 -2.17 -15.77
C ASP A 389 -0.82 -1.58 -15.28
N PRO A 390 -1.06 -1.43 -13.95
CA PRO A 390 -2.30 -0.87 -13.44
C PRO A 390 -2.42 0.64 -13.63
N PHE A 391 -1.36 1.33 -14.03
CA PHE A 391 -1.41 2.76 -14.36
C PHE A 391 -2.12 3.00 -15.69
N ASN A 392 -2.19 1.97 -16.55
CA ASN A 392 -2.97 1.99 -17.79
C ASN A 392 -4.46 1.68 -17.52
N PRO A 393 -5.40 2.64 -17.72
CA PRO A 393 -6.82 2.40 -17.48
C PRO A 393 -7.38 1.22 -18.27
N LYS A 394 -6.95 1.05 -19.54
CA LYS A 394 -7.41 -0.06 -20.38
C LYS A 394 -6.94 -1.43 -19.85
N ALA A 395 -5.80 -1.47 -19.17
CA ALA A 395 -5.33 -2.70 -18.53
C ALA A 395 -6.19 -3.04 -17.30
N ARG A 396 -6.65 -2.03 -16.53
CA ARG A 396 -7.61 -2.24 -15.44
C ARG A 396 -8.98 -2.70 -15.96
N ASP A 397 -9.47 -2.12 -17.07
CA ASP A 397 -10.70 -2.57 -17.75
C ASP A 397 -10.60 -4.04 -18.17
N LEU A 398 -9.45 -4.43 -18.76
CA LEU A 398 -9.17 -5.80 -19.16
C LEU A 398 -9.11 -6.73 -17.96
N TYR A 399 -8.42 -6.35 -16.88
CA TYR A 399 -8.33 -7.14 -15.65
C TYR A 399 -9.74 -7.46 -15.12
N TRP A 400 -10.60 -6.44 -14.97
CA TRP A 400 -11.96 -6.64 -14.52
C TRP A 400 -12.79 -7.51 -15.47
N ARG A 401 -12.66 -7.33 -16.76
CA ARG A 401 -13.42 -8.12 -17.76
C ARG A 401 -13.21 -9.62 -17.55
N TYR A 402 -11.99 -10.04 -17.21
CA TYR A 402 -11.70 -11.44 -16.91
C TYR A 402 -12.07 -11.84 -15.49
N LEU A 403 -11.84 -10.98 -14.51
CA LEU A 403 -12.25 -11.22 -13.12
C LEU A 403 -13.76 -11.42 -12.99
N LYS A 404 -14.52 -10.74 -13.84
CA LYS A 404 -15.98 -10.85 -13.88
C LYS A 404 -16.48 -12.28 -14.15
N ASN A 405 -15.69 -13.14 -14.80
CA ASN A 405 -16.05 -14.56 -14.95
C ASN A 405 -16.18 -15.26 -13.58
N LEU A 406 -15.30 -14.93 -12.64
CA LEU A 406 -15.36 -15.46 -11.27
C LEU A 406 -16.48 -14.78 -10.47
N TYR A 407 -16.68 -13.48 -10.66
CA TYR A 407 -17.81 -12.76 -10.05
C TYR A 407 -19.16 -13.36 -10.46
N ASP A 408 -19.34 -13.68 -11.74
CA ASP A 408 -20.58 -14.26 -12.28
C ASP A 408 -20.82 -15.71 -11.79
N LEU A 409 -19.79 -16.42 -11.34
CA LEU A 409 -19.94 -17.70 -10.64
C LEU A 409 -20.50 -17.56 -9.23
N GLY A 410 -20.47 -16.35 -8.65
CA GLY A 410 -20.92 -16.07 -7.30
C GLY A 410 -19.81 -15.98 -6.25
N ILE A 411 -18.54 -15.82 -6.65
CA ILE A 411 -17.44 -15.57 -5.72
C ILE A 411 -17.71 -14.27 -4.95
N ASP A 412 -17.49 -14.31 -3.63
CA ASP A 412 -17.86 -13.21 -2.72
C ASP A 412 -16.75 -12.21 -2.48
N ALA A 413 -15.49 -12.66 -2.56
CA ALA A 413 -14.34 -11.86 -2.18
C ALA A 413 -13.09 -12.20 -3.02
N TRP A 414 -12.17 -11.23 -3.10
CA TRP A 414 -10.94 -11.34 -3.87
C TRP A 414 -9.72 -11.33 -2.96
N TRP A 415 -8.79 -12.24 -3.24
CA TRP A 415 -7.43 -12.19 -2.71
C TRP A 415 -6.48 -11.80 -3.84
N THR A 416 -6.14 -10.50 -3.90
CA THR A 416 -5.20 -9.95 -4.89
C THR A 416 -3.77 -10.09 -4.38
N ASP A 417 -3.13 -11.17 -4.77
CA ASP A 417 -1.77 -11.47 -4.37
C ASP A 417 -0.73 -10.80 -5.27
N SER A 418 0.49 -10.63 -4.76
CA SER A 418 1.65 -10.04 -5.46
C SER A 418 1.36 -8.68 -6.10
N THR A 419 0.72 -7.79 -5.34
CA THR A 419 0.35 -6.44 -5.80
C THR A 419 1.43 -5.39 -5.57
N GLU A 420 2.61 -5.74 -5.11
CA GLU A 420 3.79 -4.86 -5.06
C GLU A 420 4.44 -4.60 -6.43
N PRO A 421 4.36 -5.40 -7.52
CA PRO A 421 4.75 -6.79 -7.69
C PRO A 421 6.25 -6.91 -7.48
N ASP A 422 6.64 -7.75 -6.57
CA ASP A 422 8.05 -7.91 -6.23
C ASP A 422 8.72 -9.10 -6.95
N ARG A 423 10.02 -8.98 -7.03
CA ARG A 423 10.94 -10.03 -7.39
C ARG A 423 12.22 -9.81 -6.58
N PHE A 424 12.77 -10.86 -5.99
CA PHE A 424 13.93 -10.75 -5.07
C PHE A 424 15.20 -10.14 -5.69
N ASP A 425 15.32 -10.15 -7.01
CA ASP A 425 16.49 -9.69 -7.76
C ASP A 425 16.16 -8.50 -8.68
N MET A 426 15.18 -7.68 -8.33
CA MET A 426 14.87 -6.44 -9.04
C MET A 426 16.05 -5.47 -8.98
N GLY A 427 16.43 -4.96 -10.13
CA GLY A 427 17.51 -4.01 -10.28
C GLY A 427 17.17 -2.85 -11.19
N GLU A 428 18.19 -2.13 -11.63
CA GLU A 428 18.05 -0.95 -12.48
C GLU A 428 17.22 -1.21 -13.75
N ARG A 429 17.39 -2.37 -14.34
CA ARG A 429 16.67 -2.75 -15.56
C ARG A 429 15.15 -2.80 -15.35
N GLU A 430 14.70 -3.47 -14.28
CA GLU A 430 13.28 -3.64 -13.98
C GLU A 430 12.65 -2.31 -13.57
N PHE A 431 13.33 -1.55 -12.73
CA PHE A 431 12.86 -0.23 -12.29
C PHE A 431 12.80 0.80 -13.42
N SER A 432 13.62 0.67 -14.46
CA SER A 432 13.60 1.56 -15.63
C SER A 432 12.55 1.21 -16.67
N LEU A 433 11.77 0.13 -16.49
CA LEU A 433 10.71 -0.26 -17.43
C LEU A 433 9.62 0.83 -17.50
N PRO A 434 9.09 1.10 -18.70
CA PRO A 434 8.02 2.07 -18.85
C PRO A 434 6.70 1.52 -18.31
N THR A 435 5.93 2.41 -17.71
CA THR A 435 4.51 2.26 -17.39
C THR A 435 3.71 3.34 -18.11
N ALA A 436 2.40 3.33 -18.00
CA ALA A 436 1.56 4.40 -18.56
C ALA A 436 1.82 5.78 -17.92
N ASP A 437 2.35 5.83 -16.69
CA ASP A 437 2.55 7.08 -15.93
C ASP A 437 4.04 7.34 -15.58
N GLY A 438 4.98 6.84 -16.35
CA GLY A 438 6.43 7.05 -16.14
C GLY A 438 7.22 5.74 -16.10
N THR A 439 8.36 5.74 -15.40
CA THR A 439 9.10 4.50 -15.16
C THR A 439 8.47 3.71 -14.02
N PHE A 440 8.68 2.40 -13.97
CA PHE A 440 8.21 1.58 -12.85
C PHE A 440 8.79 2.06 -11.51
N ARG A 441 10.03 2.58 -11.49
CA ARG A 441 10.62 3.23 -10.31
C ARG A 441 9.78 4.40 -9.82
N SER A 442 9.42 5.31 -10.71
CA SER A 442 8.75 6.55 -10.34
C SER A 442 7.36 6.35 -9.75
N VAL A 443 6.73 5.19 -9.99
CA VAL A 443 5.35 4.90 -9.58
C VAL A 443 5.21 3.65 -8.70
N HIS A 444 6.30 2.95 -8.40
CA HIS A 444 6.34 1.62 -7.80
C HIS A 444 5.39 1.44 -6.61
N ASN A 445 5.51 2.30 -5.60
CA ASN A 445 4.74 2.14 -4.37
C ASN A 445 3.23 2.40 -4.53
N ALA A 446 2.81 3.07 -5.62
CA ALA A 446 1.39 3.30 -5.91
C ALA A 446 0.72 2.14 -6.67
N PHE A 447 1.45 1.12 -7.08
CA PHE A 447 0.92 -0.03 -7.83
C PHE A 447 -0.32 -0.66 -7.16
N PRO A 448 -0.29 -1.02 -5.84
CA PRO A 448 -1.43 -1.66 -5.20
C PRO A 448 -2.66 -0.75 -5.17
N LEU A 449 -2.48 0.57 -5.00
CA LEU A 449 -3.59 1.52 -4.99
C LEU A 449 -4.35 1.50 -6.31
N LEU A 450 -3.64 1.54 -7.46
CA LEU A 450 -4.25 1.55 -8.79
C LEU A 450 -4.85 0.19 -9.16
N SER A 451 -4.17 -0.91 -8.76
CA SER A 451 -4.69 -2.26 -8.95
C SER A 451 -6.03 -2.46 -8.23
N ASN A 452 -6.11 -2.06 -6.96
CA ASN A 452 -7.32 -2.18 -6.17
C ASN A 452 -8.42 -1.21 -6.61
N GLN A 453 -8.05 0.01 -7.03
CA GLN A 453 -8.97 0.96 -7.67
C GLN A 453 -9.70 0.31 -8.85
N GLY A 454 -8.96 -0.35 -9.74
CA GLY A 454 -9.55 -1.01 -10.91
C GLY A 454 -10.60 -2.04 -10.54
N VAL A 455 -10.31 -2.91 -9.56
CA VAL A 455 -11.28 -3.92 -9.10
C VAL A 455 -12.49 -3.27 -8.43
N TYR A 456 -12.25 -2.31 -7.53
CA TYR A 456 -13.30 -1.65 -6.77
C TYR A 456 -14.29 -0.90 -7.67
N GLU A 457 -13.79 -0.01 -8.51
CA GLU A 457 -14.63 0.86 -9.35
C GLU A 457 -15.47 0.05 -10.33
N HIS A 458 -14.88 -0.97 -10.97
CA HIS A 458 -15.62 -1.81 -11.92
C HIS A 458 -16.66 -2.68 -11.23
N GLN A 459 -16.36 -3.29 -10.08
CA GLN A 459 -17.34 -4.08 -9.36
C GLN A 459 -18.49 -3.21 -8.85
N ARG A 460 -18.20 -2.02 -8.33
CA ARG A 460 -19.22 -1.06 -7.90
C ARG A 460 -20.10 -0.59 -9.06
N ALA A 461 -19.55 -0.48 -10.26
CA ALA A 461 -20.31 -0.17 -11.47
C ALA A 461 -21.28 -1.30 -11.89
N VAL A 462 -20.96 -2.56 -11.57
CA VAL A 462 -21.87 -3.69 -11.79
C VAL A 462 -22.99 -3.73 -10.75
N SER A 463 -22.67 -3.47 -9.48
CA SER A 463 -23.64 -3.47 -8.39
C SER A 463 -23.19 -2.59 -7.23
N ASP A 464 -24.05 -1.70 -6.80
CA ASP A 464 -23.87 -0.87 -5.60
C ASP A 464 -24.49 -1.50 -4.34
N SER A 465 -25.24 -2.59 -4.48
CA SER A 465 -25.92 -3.28 -3.40
C SER A 465 -25.00 -4.19 -2.57
N LYS A 466 -23.88 -4.65 -3.14
CA LYS A 466 -22.89 -5.48 -2.45
C LYS A 466 -21.64 -4.67 -2.09
N ARG A 467 -21.25 -4.67 -0.81
CA ARG A 467 -19.96 -4.17 -0.38
C ARG A 467 -18.87 -5.09 -0.90
N LEU A 468 -17.76 -4.51 -1.36
CA LEU A 468 -16.62 -5.27 -1.83
C LEU A 468 -15.75 -5.68 -0.63
N PHE A 469 -15.17 -6.87 -0.69
CA PHE A 469 -14.14 -7.35 0.22
C PHE A 469 -12.94 -7.83 -0.61
N LEU A 470 -11.82 -7.15 -0.43
CA LEU A 470 -10.61 -7.37 -1.21
C LEU A 470 -9.40 -7.46 -0.27
N MET A 471 -8.76 -8.62 -0.22
CA MET A 471 -7.47 -8.82 0.43
C MET A 471 -6.34 -8.55 -0.55
N THR A 472 -5.31 -7.81 -0.11
CA THR A 472 -4.17 -7.45 -0.95
C THR A 472 -2.86 -7.61 -0.18
N ARG A 473 -1.76 -8.05 -0.85
CA ARG A 473 -0.46 -8.22 -0.17
C ARG A 473 0.24 -6.90 0.09
N SER A 474 -0.10 -5.86 -0.65
CA SER A 474 0.52 -4.56 -0.54
C SER A 474 -0.49 -3.43 -0.48
N SER A 475 -0.05 -2.24 -0.08
CA SER A 475 -0.91 -1.09 0.10
C SER A 475 -0.16 0.21 -0.14
N TYR A 476 -0.92 1.29 -0.34
CA TYR A 476 -0.39 2.64 -0.42
C TYR A 476 -1.36 3.63 0.27
N PHE A 477 -0.88 4.84 0.57
CA PHE A 477 -1.69 5.87 1.22
C PHE A 477 -2.99 6.12 0.46
N GLY A 478 -4.12 6.26 1.17
CA GLY A 478 -5.44 6.45 0.55
C GLY A 478 -6.16 5.18 0.11
N GLN A 479 -5.58 3.98 0.28
CA GLN A 479 -6.18 2.73 -0.19
C GLN A 479 -7.45 2.32 0.58
N GLN A 480 -7.68 2.87 1.78
CA GLN A 480 -8.87 2.60 2.60
C GLN A 480 -10.20 2.84 1.86
N ARG A 481 -10.21 3.69 0.83
CA ARG A 481 -11.42 4.02 0.06
C ARG A 481 -11.88 2.92 -0.90
N TYR A 482 -11.05 1.90 -1.12
CA TYR A 482 -11.33 0.84 -2.11
C TYR A 482 -11.76 -0.51 -1.50
N GLY A 483 -12.25 -0.52 -0.26
CA GLY A 483 -12.79 -1.72 0.38
C GLY A 483 -11.77 -2.84 0.54
N SER A 484 -10.49 -2.48 0.68
CA SER A 484 -9.40 -3.42 0.78
C SER A 484 -8.83 -3.50 2.20
N PHE A 485 -8.28 -4.67 2.52
CA PHE A 485 -7.41 -4.87 3.66
C PHE A 485 -6.10 -5.51 3.23
N CYS A 486 -5.05 -5.30 4.01
CA CYS A 486 -3.74 -5.86 3.75
C CYS A 486 -3.41 -6.97 4.76
N TRP A 487 -2.73 -8.02 4.31
CA TRP A 487 -2.10 -8.96 5.23
C TRP A 487 -0.59 -8.80 5.20
N SER A 488 0.08 -9.34 6.22
CA SER A 488 1.51 -9.12 6.43
C SER A 488 2.44 -9.86 5.46
N GLY A 489 1.91 -10.53 4.44
CA GLY A 489 2.69 -11.31 3.48
C GLY A 489 3.15 -12.67 4.03
N ASP A 490 4.12 -13.28 3.36
CA ASP A 490 4.59 -14.65 3.61
C ASP A 490 5.59 -14.71 4.77
N ILE A 491 5.09 -14.48 5.98
CA ILE A 491 5.88 -14.45 7.22
C ILE A 491 6.16 -15.84 7.77
N SER A 492 7.24 -15.99 8.54
CA SER A 492 7.61 -17.27 9.15
C SER A 492 6.89 -17.52 10.48
N SER A 493 6.65 -18.81 10.77
CA SER A 493 6.11 -19.29 12.05
C SER A 493 7.17 -19.18 13.15
N GLN A 494 7.31 -18.00 13.75
CA GLN A 494 8.32 -17.69 14.78
C GLN A 494 7.77 -16.70 15.80
N TRP A 495 8.14 -16.85 17.06
CA TRP A 495 7.74 -15.95 18.15
C TRP A 495 8.17 -14.51 17.94
N ASP A 496 9.40 -14.31 17.44
CA ASP A 496 9.92 -12.97 17.14
C ASP A 496 9.16 -12.32 16.00
N VAL A 497 8.81 -13.09 14.98
CA VAL A 497 7.99 -12.62 13.84
C VAL A 497 6.59 -12.21 14.34
N MET A 498 5.93 -13.05 15.14
CA MET A 498 4.63 -12.71 15.73
C MET A 498 4.67 -11.36 16.49
N ARG A 499 5.70 -11.15 17.32
CA ARG A 499 5.87 -9.88 18.05
C ARG A 499 6.04 -8.67 17.12
N LYS A 500 6.78 -8.85 16.03
CA LYS A 500 6.98 -7.79 15.02
C LYS A 500 5.68 -7.42 14.31
N GLN A 501 4.79 -8.40 14.09
CA GLN A 501 3.49 -8.15 13.45
C GLN A 501 2.60 -7.22 14.29
N ILE A 502 2.66 -7.28 15.62
CA ILE A 502 1.85 -6.41 16.49
C ILE A 502 2.18 -4.93 16.22
N ALA A 503 3.46 -4.58 16.29
CA ALA A 503 3.89 -3.20 16.00
C ALA A 503 3.63 -2.80 14.53
N GLY A 504 3.84 -3.73 13.59
CA GLY A 504 3.60 -3.51 12.17
C GLY A 504 2.13 -3.19 11.87
N GLY A 505 1.20 -3.97 12.40
CA GLY A 505 -0.24 -3.76 12.22
C GLY A 505 -0.75 -2.46 12.83
N LEU A 506 -0.24 -2.08 14.01
CA LEU A 506 -0.58 -0.81 14.66
C LEU A 506 -0.10 0.38 13.83
N ASN A 507 1.15 0.38 13.37
CA ASN A 507 1.68 1.44 12.50
C ASN A 507 0.92 1.53 11.16
N TYR A 508 0.56 0.39 10.59
CA TYR A 508 -0.26 0.35 9.37
C TYR A 508 -1.62 1.02 9.59
N SER A 509 -2.30 0.70 10.70
CA SER A 509 -3.61 1.27 11.03
C SER A 509 -3.54 2.79 11.28
N LEU A 510 -2.46 3.28 11.90
CA LEU A 510 -2.21 4.71 12.10
C LEU A 510 -1.98 5.49 10.80
N CYS A 511 -1.72 4.81 9.68
CA CYS A 511 -1.73 5.43 8.35
C CYS A 511 -3.15 5.67 7.78
N GLY A 512 -4.20 5.49 8.58
CA GLY A 512 -5.59 5.74 8.20
C GLY A 512 -6.29 4.56 7.53
N ILE A 513 -5.65 3.38 7.43
CA ILE A 513 -6.20 2.17 6.83
C ILE A 513 -6.62 1.20 7.93
N PRO A 514 -7.93 1.04 8.22
CA PRO A 514 -8.40 0.38 9.44
C PRO A 514 -8.35 -1.16 9.41
N TYR A 515 -8.17 -1.76 8.22
CA TYR A 515 -8.30 -3.21 8.05
C TYR A 515 -6.96 -3.85 7.72
N TRP A 516 -6.52 -4.72 8.62
CA TRP A 516 -5.25 -5.43 8.50
C TRP A 516 -5.34 -6.78 9.19
N ASN A 517 -4.54 -7.74 8.73
CA ASN A 517 -4.32 -8.99 9.44
C ASN A 517 -2.93 -9.57 9.17
N THR A 518 -2.65 -10.71 9.79
CA THR A 518 -1.49 -11.56 9.54
C THR A 518 -1.97 -12.98 9.32
N ASP A 519 -1.15 -13.80 8.68
CA ASP A 519 -1.37 -15.24 8.66
C ASP A 519 -1.22 -15.79 10.08
N ILE A 520 -2.34 -16.21 10.68
CA ILE A 520 -2.32 -16.72 12.05
C ILE A 520 -1.53 -18.03 12.07
N GLY A 521 -0.47 -18.06 12.89
CA GLY A 521 0.49 -19.15 12.97
C GLY A 521 1.73 -18.96 12.08
N GLY A 522 1.72 -18.00 11.16
CA GLY A 522 2.76 -17.77 10.16
C GLY A 522 2.54 -18.61 8.90
N PHE A 523 3.03 -18.11 7.75
CA PHE A 523 2.91 -18.80 6.47
C PHE A 523 3.94 -19.92 6.33
N PHE A 524 5.24 -19.65 6.56
CA PHE A 524 6.31 -20.64 6.46
C PHE A 524 6.61 -21.33 7.80
N GLY A 525 6.33 -22.63 7.88
CA GLY A 525 6.58 -23.44 9.08
C GLY A 525 7.99 -24.03 9.18
N TRP A 526 8.99 -23.48 8.51
CA TRP A 526 10.35 -24.05 8.41
C TRP A 526 11.04 -24.24 9.76
N GLU A 527 10.82 -23.35 10.72
CA GLU A 527 11.34 -23.47 12.09
C GLU A 527 10.95 -24.77 12.77
N TYR A 528 9.77 -25.30 12.43
CA TYR A 528 9.20 -26.53 12.96
C TYR A 528 9.22 -27.67 11.91
N ASN A 529 10.11 -27.62 10.92
CA ASN A 529 10.19 -28.58 9.82
C ASN A 529 8.86 -28.79 9.08
N ASN A 530 8.03 -27.75 8.99
CA ASN A 530 6.66 -27.81 8.46
C ASN A 530 5.77 -28.84 9.15
N ASN A 531 6.04 -29.13 10.42
CA ASN A 531 5.27 -30.08 11.22
C ASN A 531 4.28 -29.37 12.14
N TRP A 532 3.04 -29.26 11.70
CA TRP A 532 1.95 -28.67 12.47
C TRP A 532 1.58 -29.46 13.74
N LYS A 533 2.06 -30.73 13.91
CA LYS A 533 1.92 -31.56 15.13
C LYS A 533 3.01 -31.28 16.17
N ASP A 534 4.00 -30.47 15.85
CA ASP A 534 5.02 -30.06 16.81
C ASP A 534 4.39 -29.24 17.95
N VAL A 535 4.65 -29.62 19.19
CA VAL A 535 4.04 -29.00 20.38
C VAL A 535 4.37 -27.50 20.48
N ALA A 536 5.59 -27.11 20.13
CA ALA A 536 5.98 -25.71 20.16
C ALA A 536 5.29 -24.90 19.05
N MET A 537 5.07 -25.53 17.88
CA MET A 537 4.26 -24.92 16.80
C MET A 537 2.80 -24.75 17.24
N GLN A 538 2.23 -25.75 17.90
CA GLN A 538 0.86 -25.70 18.42
C GLN A 538 0.71 -24.56 19.44
N GLU A 539 1.66 -24.39 20.36
CA GLU A 539 1.61 -23.25 21.31
C GLU A 539 1.70 -21.92 20.59
N LEU A 540 2.62 -21.75 19.63
CA LEU A 540 2.70 -20.54 18.83
C LEU A 540 1.37 -20.24 18.14
N GLN A 541 0.75 -21.26 17.54
CA GLN A 541 -0.56 -21.15 16.89
C GLN A 541 -1.64 -20.64 17.87
N VAL A 542 -1.72 -21.24 19.05
CA VAL A 542 -2.68 -20.84 20.09
C VAL A 542 -2.48 -19.37 20.49
N ARG A 543 -1.22 -18.94 20.75
CA ARG A 543 -0.93 -17.55 21.12
C ARG A 543 -1.24 -16.59 19.99
N TRP A 544 -0.95 -16.96 18.75
CA TRP A 544 -1.28 -16.15 17.58
C TRP A 544 -2.80 -16.05 17.37
N MET A 545 -3.54 -17.14 17.65
CA MET A 545 -5.00 -17.13 17.66
C MET A 545 -5.58 -16.15 18.69
N GLN A 546 -5.07 -16.21 19.93
CA GLN A 546 -5.49 -15.30 20.99
C GLN A 546 -5.31 -13.83 20.59
N TRP A 547 -4.20 -13.51 19.94
CA TRP A 547 -4.02 -12.18 19.36
C TRP A 547 -4.94 -11.96 18.15
N GLY A 548 -5.17 -12.97 17.34
CA GLY A 548 -6.06 -12.95 16.18
C GLY A 548 -7.48 -12.46 16.50
N CYS A 549 -7.97 -12.74 17.71
CA CYS A 549 -9.28 -12.26 18.18
C CYS A 549 -9.39 -10.72 18.28
N PHE A 550 -8.25 -10.01 18.32
CA PHE A 550 -8.20 -8.56 18.37
C PHE A 550 -7.88 -7.91 17.02
N MET A 551 -7.64 -8.72 15.97
CA MET A 551 -7.45 -8.20 14.62
C MET A 551 -8.80 -7.97 13.93
N PRO A 552 -8.93 -6.94 13.08
CA PRO A 552 -10.16 -6.69 12.33
C PRO A 552 -10.60 -7.86 11.46
N ILE A 553 -9.65 -8.63 10.93
CA ILE A 553 -9.88 -9.81 10.09
C ILE A 553 -9.11 -11.00 10.68
N MET A 554 -9.84 -12.07 11.02
CA MET A 554 -9.27 -13.27 11.63
C MET A 554 -9.15 -14.39 10.58
N ARG A 555 -7.92 -14.68 10.12
CA ARG A 555 -7.68 -15.68 9.07
C ARG A 555 -6.51 -16.60 9.42
N ASN A 556 -6.75 -17.92 9.42
CA ASN A 556 -5.69 -18.91 9.39
C ASN A 556 -5.17 -19.10 7.96
N HIS A 557 -3.85 -19.19 7.82
CA HIS A 557 -3.21 -19.53 6.55
C HIS A 557 -1.81 -20.12 6.79
N CYS A 558 -1.39 -21.05 5.94
CA CYS A 558 -0.04 -21.63 5.97
C CYS A 558 0.35 -22.18 4.61
N SER A 559 1.66 -22.32 4.37
CA SER A 559 2.20 -22.95 3.17
C SER A 559 2.19 -24.47 3.27
N SER A 560 2.05 -25.12 2.11
CA SER A 560 2.21 -26.58 1.99
C SER A 560 3.62 -27.02 2.45
N PRO A 561 3.78 -28.15 3.14
CA PRO A 561 2.77 -29.17 3.48
C PRO A 561 2.07 -28.95 4.83
N MET A 562 2.17 -27.77 5.44
CA MET A 562 1.48 -27.46 6.68
C MET A 562 -0.04 -27.45 6.51
N GLU A 563 -0.74 -27.69 7.61
CA GLU A 563 -2.19 -27.66 7.68
C GLU A 563 -2.60 -26.72 8.83
N SER A 564 -3.49 -25.78 8.55
CA SER A 564 -3.88 -24.71 9.48
C SER A 564 -5.31 -24.86 10.00
N GLU A 565 -5.98 -25.98 9.71
CA GLU A 565 -7.31 -26.24 10.22
C GLU A 565 -7.28 -26.44 11.73
N ILE A 566 -8.09 -25.69 12.43
CA ILE A 566 -8.14 -25.63 13.89
C ILE A 566 -8.21 -27.01 14.55
N TYR A 567 -9.00 -27.93 14.02
CA TYR A 567 -9.20 -29.26 14.58
C TYR A 567 -7.98 -30.20 14.42
N LYS A 568 -6.90 -29.71 13.79
CA LYS A 568 -5.64 -30.43 13.62
C LYS A 568 -4.59 -30.09 14.68
N PHE A 569 -4.81 -29.06 15.47
CA PHE A 569 -3.87 -28.58 16.50
C PHE A 569 -4.01 -29.27 17.86
N GLY A 570 -4.59 -30.49 17.93
CA GLY A 570 -4.77 -31.23 19.16
C GLY A 570 -5.87 -30.65 20.07
N GLU A 571 -6.04 -31.24 21.24
CA GLU A 571 -7.09 -30.84 22.20
C GLU A 571 -6.90 -29.40 22.69
N GLU A 572 -5.67 -28.99 22.97
CA GLU A 572 -5.35 -27.65 23.48
C GLU A 572 -5.59 -26.56 22.40
N GLY A 573 -5.22 -26.83 21.17
CA GLY A 573 -5.48 -25.92 20.04
C GLY A 573 -6.98 -25.78 19.79
N TYR A 574 -7.72 -26.87 19.81
CA TYR A 574 -9.17 -26.89 19.65
C TYR A 574 -9.87 -26.10 20.76
N TRP A 575 -9.47 -26.33 22.02
CA TRP A 575 -10.01 -25.61 23.17
C TRP A 575 -9.76 -24.10 23.07
N ALA A 576 -8.58 -23.68 22.63
CA ALA A 576 -8.28 -22.25 22.45
C ALA A 576 -9.14 -21.57 21.38
N TYR A 577 -9.65 -22.32 20.44
CA TYR A 577 -10.62 -21.83 19.47
C TYR A 577 -12.05 -21.79 20.03
N ASP A 578 -12.42 -22.75 20.84
CA ASP A 578 -13.75 -22.82 21.45
C ASP A 578 -13.95 -21.68 22.46
N ALA A 579 -12.91 -21.34 23.19
CA ALA A 579 -12.88 -20.21 24.11
C ALA A 579 -12.86 -18.84 23.43
#